data_afe10d687cedd4bdc7bbbd978a427c85
#
_entry.id   afe10d687cedd4bdc7bbbd978a427c85
#
_cell.length_a   1.000
_cell.length_b   1.000
_cell.length_c   1.000
_cell.angle_alpha   90.00
_cell.angle_beta   90.00
_cell.angle_gamma   90.00
#
_symmetry.space_group_name_H-M   'P 1'
#
loop_
_entity.id
_entity.type
_entity.pdbx_description
1 polymer ?
#
loop_
_entity_poly.entity_id
_entity_poly.type
_entity_poly.pdbx_seq_one_letter_code
_entity_poly.pdbx_strand_id
1 'polypeptide(L)'
;VLALVYNTIVGGDCLADLGVLRGDPGTKELLAMAEILAPTTAGEHLRKFSIGDLHDLQRLHHRLQQRVRPQQESQVCTLDLDSSIYEQASSRKEGSTKAYNGEIGYHPLFAFWEETGELVMSHLRRGSAYTASKVRWFLNQTLKRLPAQASKKLRADSGFYSREVVTWCETHEVEFAITADQTAPLMSDIGELEESRWQDLERYGVAQVAEVRYQPVRWEKAYRYVVKRDLQVNKSGELYFRYHVLVTNKEAEEAAEVLEWHLAHA
;
A
#
# COMPACT_ATOMS: atom_id res chain seq x y z
N VAL A 1 -8.69 -14.05 -21.29
CA VAL A 1 -8.20 -12.94 -20.45
C VAL A 1 -8.96 -11.67 -20.79
N LEU A 2 -8.96 -11.17 -22.04
CA LEU A 2 -9.62 -9.90 -22.42
C LEU A 2 -11.09 -9.82 -21.98
N ALA A 3 -11.88 -10.88 -22.15
CA ALA A 3 -13.28 -10.88 -21.71
C ALA A 3 -13.41 -10.63 -20.19
N LEU A 4 -12.48 -11.13 -19.38
CA LEU A 4 -12.43 -10.87 -17.94
C LEU A 4 -12.06 -9.42 -17.64
N VAL A 5 -11.09 -8.87 -18.36
CA VAL A 5 -10.70 -7.45 -18.24
C VAL A 5 -11.89 -6.55 -18.57
N TYR A 6 -12.58 -6.80 -19.67
CA TYR A 6 -13.76 -6.00 -20.05
C TYR A 6 -14.89 -6.15 -19.04
N ASN A 7 -15.11 -7.36 -18.50
CA ASN A 7 -16.09 -7.57 -17.44
C ASN A 7 -15.83 -6.65 -16.23
N THR A 8 -14.57 -6.58 -15.79
CA THR A 8 -14.18 -5.69 -14.69
C THR A 8 -14.33 -4.20 -15.04
N ILE A 9 -13.97 -3.80 -16.26
CA ILE A 9 -14.09 -2.39 -16.72
C ILE A 9 -15.56 -1.92 -16.70
N VAL A 10 -16.50 -2.78 -17.03
CA VAL A 10 -17.94 -2.44 -17.02
C VAL A 10 -18.63 -2.67 -15.66
N GLY A 11 -17.84 -2.95 -14.62
CA GLY A 11 -18.33 -3.09 -13.25
C GLY A 11 -18.74 -4.51 -12.84
N GLY A 12 -18.44 -5.53 -13.66
CA GLY A 12 -18.65 -6.92 -13.26
C GLY A 12 -17.63 -7.36 -12.21
N ASP A 13 -18.08 -8.01 -11.15
CA ASP A 13 -17.27 -8.45 -10.02
C ASP A 13 -17.17 -9.99 -9.93
N CYS A 14 -17.95 -10.71 -10.68
CA CYS A 14 -17.94 -12.17 -10.72
C CYS A 14 -17.99 -12.73 -12.15
N LEU A 15 -17.72 -14.03 -12.27
CA LEU A 15 -17.74 -14.68 -13.58
C LEU A 15 -19.15 -14.75 -14.20
N ALA A 16 -20.21 -14.74 -13.38
CA ALA A 16 -21.58 -14.79 -13.88
C ALA A 16 -21.93 -13.55 -14.72
N ASP A 17 -21.30 -12.39 -14.41
CA ASP A 17 -21.54 -11.13 -15.11
C ASP A 17 -21.06 -11.16 -16.56
N LEU A 18 -20.15 -12.06 -16.93
CA LEU A 18 -19.82 -12.34 -18.33
C LEU A 18 -21.07 -12.73 -19.15
N GLY A 19 -22.11 -13.26 -18.50
CA GLY A 19 -23.39 -13.56 -19.13
C GLY A 19 -24.09 -12.32 -19.67
N VAL A 20 -23.96 -11.17 -19.00
CA VAL A 20 -24.50 -9.88 -19.43
C VAL A 20 -23.81 -9.42 -20.72
N LEU A 21 -22.48 -9.37 -20.70
CA LEU A 21 -21.67 -9.00 -21.88
C LEU A 21 -21.92 -9.92 -23.05
N ARG A 22 -22.09 -11.23 -22.77
CA ARG A 22 -22.34 -12.25 -23.78
C ARG A 22 -23.72 -12.09 -24.43
N GLY A 23 -24.71 -11.66 -23.66
CA GLY A 23 -26.08 -11.43 -24.12
C GLY A 23 -26.27 -10.14 -24.92
N ASP A 24 -25.32 -9.19 -24.82
CA ASP A 24 -25.44 -7.90 -25.50
C ASP A 24 -24.70 -7.87 -26.86
N PRO A 25 -25.45 -7.78 -27.99
CA PRO A 25 -24.84 -7.68 -29.31
C PRO A 25 -23.96 -6.43 -29.49
N GLY A 26 -24.37 -5.29 -28.92
CA GLY A 26 -23.62 -4.02 -29.02
C GLY A 26 -22.26 -4.12 -28.36
N THR A 27 -22.16 -4.80 -27.22
CA THR A 27 -20.88 -5.05 -26.55
C THR A 27 -19.95 -5.89 -27.44
N LYS A 28 -20.45 -6.92 -28.12
CA LYS A 28 -19.62 -7.74 -29.02
C LYS A 28 -19.07 -6.95 -30.20
N GLU A 29 -19.90 -6.10 -30.78
CA GLU A 29 -19.51 -5.22 -31.88
C GLU A 29 -18.47 -4.20 -31.43
N LEU A 30 -18.72 -3.50 -30.33
CA LEU A 30 -17.82 -2.49 -29.74
C LEU A 30 -16.44 -3.06 -29.40
N LEU A 31 -16.40 -4.27 -28.86
CA LEU A 31 -15.15 -4.94 -28.46
C LEU A 31 -14.49 -5.70 -29.62
N ALA A 32 -15.09 -5.70 -30.82
CA ALA A 32 -14.66 -6.48 -31.98
C ALA A 32 -14.44 -7.98 -31.63
N MET A 33 -15.29 -8.53 -30.78
CA MET A 33 -15.22 -9.92 -30.31
C MET A 33 -16.34 -10.75 -30.96
N ALA A 34 -15.97 -11.78 -31.70
CA ALA A 34 -16.94 -12.69 -32.29
C ALA A 34 -17.79 -13.40 -31.22
N GLU A 35 -17.12 -13.83 -30.14
CA GLU A 35 -17.78 -14.46 -28.99
C GLU A 35 -17.13 -14.05 -27.67
N ILE A 36 -17.94 -13.93 -26.61
CA ILE A 36 -17.54 -13.78 -25.25
C ILE A 36 -17.67 -15.12 -24.53
N LEU A 37 -16.64 -15.52 -23.79
CA LEU A 37 -16.60 -16.80 -23.08
C LEU A 37 -17.79 -16.97 -22.14
N ALA A 38 -18.35 -18.19 -22.08
CA ALA A 38 -19.31 -18.52 -21.04
C ALA A 38 -18.65 -18.46 -19.65
N PRO A 39 -19.37 -18.09 -18.58
CA PRO A 39 -18.85 -18.05 -17.21
C PRO A 39 -18.16 -19.35 -16.79
N THR A 40 -18.73 -20.51 -17.15
CA THR A 40 -18.14 -21.83 -16.85
C THR A 40 -16.79 -22.03 -17.55
N THR A 41 -16.71 -21.71 -18.84
CA THR A 41 -15.47 -21.83 -19.63
C THR A 41 -14.40 -20.85 -19.11
N ALA A 42 -14.79 -19.64 -18.72
CA ALA A 42 -13.89 -18.69 -18.10
C ALA A 42 -13.34 -19.22 -16.77
N GLY A 43 -14.18 -19.83 -15.94
CA GLY A 43 -13.77 -20.47 -14.68
C GLY A 43 -12.82 -21.65 -14.89
N GLU A 44 -13.08 -22.49 -15.87
CA GLU A 44 -12.17 -23.59 -16.23
C GLU A 44 -10.81 -23.09 -16.73
N HIS A 45 -10.81 -22.02 -17.53
CA HIS A 45 -9.58 -21.38 -17.99
C HIS A 45 -8.75 -20.83 -16.83
N LEU A 46 -9.38 -20.11 -15.89
CA LEU A 46 -8.70 -19.56 -14.72
C LEU A 46 -8.07 -20.65 -13.82
N ARG A 47 -8.74 -21.81 -13.69
CA ARG A 47 -8.19 -22.93 -12.90
C ARG A 47 -6.94 -23.58 -13.52
N LYS A 48 -6.64 -23.31 -14.78
CA LYS A 48 -5.43 -23.79 -15.47
C LYS A 48 -4.22 -22.86 -15.26
N PHE A 49 -4.43 -21.67 -14.69
CA PHE A 49 -3.33 -20.74 -14.45
C PHE A 49 -2.35 -21.32 -13.44
N SER A 50 -1.12 -21.36 -13.85
CA SER A 50 0.03 -21.69 -13.03
C SER A 50 0.69 -20.42 -12.48
N ILE A 51 1.65 -20.56 -11.58
CA ILE A 51 2.46 -19.43 -11.10
C ILE A 51 3.26 -18.77 -12.24
N GLY A 52 3.63 -19.53 -13.27
CA GLY A 52 4.27 -19.02 -14.47
C GLY A 52 3.36 -18.05 -15.24
N ASP A 53 2.10 -18.42 -15.43
CA ASP A 53 1.11 -17.57 -16.10
C ASP A 53 0.86 -16.27 -15.33
N LEU A 54 0.86 -16.31 -13.99
CA LEU A 54 0.75 -15.11 -13.15
C LEU A 54 1.95 -14.18 -13.32
N HIS A 55 3.16 -14.72 -13.43
CA HIS A 55 4.35 -13.94 -13.73
C HIS A 55 4.29 -13.34 -15.13
N ASP A 56 3.73 -14.05 -16.11
CA ASP A 56 3.53 -13.56 -17.47
C ASP A 56 2.52 -12.42 -17.51
N LEU A 57 1.41 -12.54 -16.77
CA LEU A 57 0.44 -11.45 -16.61
C LEU A 57 1.07 -10.21 -15.96
N GLN A 58 1.89 -10.38 -14.94
CA GLN A 58 2.61 -9.26 -14.33
C GLN A 58 3.60 -8.61 -15.30
N ARG A 59 4.29 -9.41 -16.13
CA ARG A 59 5.18 -8.87 -17.19
C ARG A 59 4.40 -8.13 -18.27
N LEU A 60 3.25 -8.66 -18.67
CA LEU A 60 2.36 -8.01 -19.62
C LEU A 60 1.83 -6.68 -19.08
N HIS A 61 1.36 -6.68 -17.83
CA HIS A 61 0.91 -5.48 -17.14
C HIS A 61 2.00 -4.40 -17.15
N HIS A 62 3.21 -4.74 -16.74
CA HIS A 62 4.34 -3.81 -16.77
C HIS A 62 4.64 -3.25 -18.17
N ARG A 63 4.60 -4.09 -19.22
CA ARG A 63 4.78 -3.62 -20.61
C ARG A 63 3.68 -2.66 -21.05
N LEU A 64 2.43 -2.90 -20.63
CA LEU A 64 1.31 -1.98 -20.92
C LEU A 64 1.51 -0.65 -20.21
N GLN A 65 1.89 -0.68 -18.94
CA GLN A 65 2.23 0.52 -18.18
C GLN A 65 3.31 1.34 -18.88
N GLN A 66 4.40 0.71 -19.28
CA GLN A 66 5.48 1.41 -20.03
C GLN A 66 5.02 2.07 -21.34
N ARG A 67 3.99 1.50 -21.99
CA ARG A 67 3.44 2.07 -23.23
C ARG A 67 2.47 3.23 -22.99
N VAL A 68 1.75 3.17 -21.89
CA VAL A 68 0.70 4.16 -21.55
C VAL A 68 1.27 5.31 -20.74
N ARG A 69 2.34 5.07 -19.98
CA ARG A 69 3.01 6.13 -19.21
C ARG A 69 3.34 7.30 -20.14
N PRO A 70 2.92 8.51 -19.77
CA PRO A 70 3.36 9.70 -20.50
C PRO A 70 4.89 9.72 -20.56
N GLN A 71 5.45 10.17 -21.66
CA GLN A 71 6.89 10.42 -21.77
C GLN A 71 7.33 11.60 -20.88
N GLN A 72 6.42 12.19 -20.12
CA GLN A 72 6.74 13.15 -19.08
C GLN A 72 7.58 12.45 -18.02
N GLU A 73 8.81 12.87 -17.94
CA GLU A 73 9.75 12.52 -16.89
C GLU A 73 9.19 12.99 -15.56
N SER A 74 8.36 12.16 -14.93
CA SER A 74 8.05 12.36 -13.52
C SER A 74 9.36 12.24 -12.78
N GLN A 75 9.84 13.34 -12.23
CA GLN A 75 11.11 13.39 -11.51
C GLN A 75 10.99 12.70 -10.14
N VAL A 76 9.77 12.39 -9.70
CA VAL A 76 9.46 11.78 -8.41
C VAL A 76 8.52 10.60 -8.58
N CYS A 77 8.79 9.52 -7.87
CA CYS A 77 7.94 8.34 -7.74
C CYS A 77 7.65 8.08 -6.26
N THR A 78 6.52 8.54 -5.79
CA THR A 78 6.03 8.21 -4.45
C THR A 78 5.31 6.86 -4.50
N LEU A 79 5.86 5.87 -3.81
CA LEU A 79 5.26 4.56 -3.64
C LEU A 79 4.41 4.53 -2.39
N ASP A 80 3.13 4.27 -2.55
CA ASP A 80 2.23 3.92 -1.47
C ASP A 80 2.17 2.41 -1.33
N LEU A 81 2.65 1.92 -0.19
CA LEU A 81 2.53 0.51 0.16
C LEU A 81 1.29 0.29 0.99
N ASP A 82 0.50 -0.67 0.57
CA ASP A 82 -0.70 -1.08 1.27
C ASP A 82 -0.81 -2.60 1.32
N SER A 83 -1.54 -3.09 2.31
CA SER A 83 -1.97 -4.49 2.41
C SER A 83 -3.39 -4.56 2.93
N SER A 84 -4.23 -5.29 2.23
CA SER A 84 -5.64 -5.40 2.56
C SER A 84 -6.04 -6.86 2.75
N ILE A 85 -7.01 -7.13 3.63
CA ILE A 85 -7.55 -8.48 3.74
C ILE A 85 -8.67 -8.64 2.72
N TYR A 86 -8.51 -9.65 1.87
CA TYR A 86 -9.50 -10.03 0.89
C TYR A 86 -10.28 -11.23 1.40
N GLU A 87 -11.44 -10.97 1.99
CA GLU A 87 -12.26 -11.99 2.62
C GLU A 87 -12.78 -13.01 1.62
N GLN A 88 -12.86 -14.25 2.05
CA GLN A 88 -13.40 -15.36 1.29
C GLN A 88 -14.39 -16.15 2.14
N ALA A 89 -15.53 -16.47 1.56
CA ALA A 89 -16.58 -17.25 2.23
C ALA A 89 -16.14 -18.68 2.61
N SER A 90 -14.98 -19.15 2.17
CA SER A 90 -14.54 -20.53 2.39
C SER A 90 -13.03 -20.67 2.46
N SER A 91 -12.55 -21.42 3.45
CA SER A 91 -11.14 -21.84 3.58
C SER A 91 -10.73 -22.96 2.59
N ARG A 92 -11.65 -23.45 1.75
CA ARG A 92 -11.38 -24.53 0.77
C ARG A 92 -10.54 -24.04 -0.43
N LYS A 93 -10.48 -22.72 -0.66
CA LYS A 93 -9.63 -22.15 -1.72
C LYS A 93 -8.16 -22.19 -1.29
N GLU A 94 -7.28 -22.59 -2.18
CA GLU A 94 -5.85 -22.66 -1.93
C GLU A 94 -5.32 -21.29 -1.47
N GLY A 95 -4.57 -21.29 -0.36
CA GLY A 95 -4.02 -20.05 0.23
C GLY A 95 -5.00 -19.23 1.06
N SER A 96 -6.31 -19.54 1.03
CA SER A 96 -7.29 -18.90 1.90
C SER A 96 -7.13 -19.41 3.32
N THR A 97 -6.72 -18.55 4.23
CA THR A 97 -6.44 -18.88 5.64
C THR A 97 -6.93 -17.75 6.53
N LYS A 98 -7.00 -18.04 7.83
CA LYS A 98 -7.41 -17.04 8.83
C LYS A 98 -6.38 -15.90 8.89
N ALA A 99 -6.84 -14.69 8.68
CA ALA A 99 -6.05 -13.45 8.74
C ALA A 99 -5.97 -12.91 10.18
N TYR A 100 -5.18 -11.87 10.42
CA TYR A 100 -4.98 -11.28 11.74
C TYR A 100 -6.26 -10.68 12.35
N ASN A 101 -7.21 -10.23 11.52
CA ASN A 101 -8.52 -9.74 11.95
C ASN A 101 -9.51 -10.86 12.30
N GLY A 102 -9.12 -12.13 12.11
CA GLY A 102 -9.95 -13.30 12.37
C GLY A 102 -10.74 -13.81 11.16
N GLU A 103 -10.82 -13.05 10.07
CA GLU A 103 -11.51 -13.42 8.84
C GLU A 103 -10.72 -14.46 8.02
N ILE A 104 -11.42 -15.23 7.21
CA ILE A 104 -10.80 -16.18 6.28
C ILE A 104 -10.62 -15.47 4.93
N GLY A 105 -9.41 -15.51 4.38
CA GLY A 105 -9.15 -14.85 3.12
C GLY A 105 -7.71 -14.87 2.68
N TYR A 106 -7.36 -13.86 1.91
CA TYR A 106 -6.02 -13.55 1.42
C TYR A 106 -5.54 -12.23 2.00
N HIS A 107 -4.23 -12.03 2.00
CA HIS A 107 -3.61 -10.79 2.48
C HIS A 107 -2.61 -10.27 1.42
N PRO A 108 -3.10 -9.74 0.27
CA PRO A 108 -2.23 -9.20 -0.77
C PRO A 108 -1.44 -7.97 -0.32
N LEU A 109 -0.28 -7.77 -0.96
CA LEU A 109 0.47 -6.53 -0.96
C LEU A 109 0.20 -5.77 -2.23
N PHE A 110 0.15 -4.45 -2.12
CA PHE A 110 0.03 -3.51 -3.23
C PHE A 110 1.11 -2.43 -3.14
N ALA A 111 1.57 -1.97 -4.28
CA ALA A 111 2.38 -0.78 -4.41
C ALA A 111 1.77 0.11 -5.49
N PHE A 112 1.31 1.28 -5.10
CA PHE A 112 0.77 2.28 -6.00
C PHE A 112 1.79 3.38 -6.23
N TRP A 113 1.79 3.95 -7.41
CA TRP A 113 2.53 5.16 -7.73
C TRP A 113 1.57 6.34 -7.62
N GLU A 114 1.70 7.12 -6.55
CA GLU A 114 0.79 8.21 -6.18
C GLU A 114 0.54 9.19 -7.34
N GLU A 115 1.61 9.72 -7.94
CA GLU A 115 1.53 10.79 -8.93
C GLU A 115 0.75 10.37 -10.19
N THR A 116 0.58 9.08 -10.42
CA THR A 116 -0.14 8.53 -11.57
C THR A 116 -1.39 7.75 -11.21
N GLY A 117 -1.57 7.40 -9.94
CA GLY A 117 -2.60 6.47 -9.47
C GLY A 117 -2.39 5.03 -9.94
N GLU A 118 -1.20 4.69 -10.42
CA GLU A 118 -0.90 3.44 -11.09
C GLU A 118 -0.58 2.32 -10.08
N LEU A 119 -1.25 1.18 -10.19
CA LEU A 119 -0.83 -0.03 -9.49
C LEU A 119 0.47 -0.57 -10.12
N VAL A 120 1.61 -0.28 -9.52
CA VAL A 120 2.94 -0.71 -10.03
C VAL A 120 3.11 -2.22 -9.87
N MET A 121 2.72 -2.75 -8.72
CA MET A 121 2.85 -4.17 -8.42
C MET A 121 1.84 -4.63 -7.38
N SER A 122 1.38 -5.88 -7.53
CA SER A 122 0.60 -6.59 -6.53
C SER A 122 1.20 -7.97 -6.26
N HIS A 123 1.02 -8.48 -5.04
CA HIS A 123 1.45 -9.83 -4.67
C HIS A 123 0.40 -10.49 -3.77
N LEU A 124 -0.31 -11.47 -4.32
CA LEU A 124 -1.28 -12.25 -3.57
C LEU A 124 -0.57 -13.17 -2.57
N ARG A 125 -0.99 -13.12 -1.30
CA ARG A 125 -0.45 -13.92 -0.22
C ARG A 125 -1.56 -14.64 0.55
N ARG A 126 -1.20 -15.64 1.33
CA ARG A 126 -2.13 -16.29 2.28
C ARG A 126 -2.67 -15.27 3.27
N GLY A 127 -3.91 -15.49 3.75
CA GLY A 127 -4.51 -14.63 4.77
C GLY A 127 -3.69 -14.52 6.05
N SER A 128 -3.04 -15.61 6.46
CA SER A 128 -2.16 -15.64 7.64
C SER A 128 -0.77 -15.03 7.42
N ALA A 129 -0.48 -14.46 6.25
CA ALA A 129 0.81 -13.82 6.01
C ALA A 129 0.95 -12.56 6.88
N TYR A 130 2.09 -12.43 7.57
CA TYR A 130 2.46 -11.19 8.23
C TYR A 130 2.68 -10.08 7.21
N THR A 131 2.25 -8.84 7.50
CA THR A 131 2.26 -7.73 6.55
C THR A 131 3.62 -7.54 5.89
N ALA A 132 4.70 -7.47 6.64
CA ALA A 132 6.05 -7.32 6.11
C ALA A 132 6.65 -8.61 5.51
N SER A 133 5.92 -9.75 5.49
CA SER A 133 6.44 -10.99 4.91
C SER A 133 6.76 -10.82 3.42
N LYS A 134 8.01 -11.14 3.03
CA LYS A 134 8.55 -10.97 1.66
C LYS A 134 8.57 -9.50 1.17
N VAL A 135 8.45 -8.53 2.05
CA VAL A 135 8.39 -7.10 1.67
C VAL A 135 9.65 -6.69 0.90
N ARG A 136 10.84 -7.12 1.31
CA ARG A 136 12.09 -6.81 0.62
C ARG A 136 12.12 -7.31 -0.84
N TRP A 137 11.66 -8.54 -1.06
CA TRP A 137 11.52 -9.07 -2.41
C TRP A 137 10.51 -8.24 -3.22
N PHE A 138 9.37 -7.91 -2.61
CA PHE A 138 8.31 -7.12 -3.23
C PHE A 138 8.82 -5.74 -3.64
N LEU A 139 9.48 -5.03 -2.73
CA LEU A 139 10.09 -3.71 -2.99
C LEU A 139 11.13 -3.77 -4.10
N ASN A 140 12.00 -4.79 -4.11
CA ASN A 140 12.98 -4.98 -5.19
C ASN A 140 12.31 -5.19 -6.56
N GLN A 141 11.17 -5.91 -6.61
CA GLN A 141 10.43 -6.09 -7.85
C GLN A 141 9.69 -4.82 -8.27
N THR A 142 9.17 -4.07 -7.31
CA THR A 142 8.51 -2.78 -7.56
C THR A 142 9.50 -1.76 -8.11
N LEU A 143 10.67 -1.62 -7.48
CA LEU A 143 11.70 -0.67 -7.90
C LEU A 143 12.13 -0.86 -9.36
N LYS A 144 12.24 -2.11 -9.83
CA LYS A 144 12.58 -2.44 -11.23
C LYS A 144 11.52 -1.98 -12.24
N ARG A 145 10.33 -1.64 -11.79
CA ARG A 145 9.20 -1.21 -12.64
C ARG A 145 9.07 0.32 -12.72
N LEU A 146 9.80 1.04 -11.87
CA LEU A 146 9.81 2.50 -11.85
C LEU A 146 10.86 3.06 -12.81
N PRO A 147 10.70 4.31 -13.28
CA PRO A 147 11.73 5.01 -14.04
C PRO A 147 13.05 5.09 -13.24
N ALA A 148 14.15 4.73 -13.88
CA ALA A 148 15.45 4.67 -13.20
C ALA A 148 15.92 6.04 -12.68
N GLN A 149 15.65 7.10 -13.45
CA GLN A 149 16.12 8.47 -13.19
C GLN A 149 15.30 9.20 -12.10
N ALA A 150 14.06 8.77 -11.83
CA ALA A 150 13.21 9.44 -10.86
C ALA A 150 13.75 9.27 -9.44
N SER A 151 13.61 10.31 -8.61
CA SER A 151 13.77 10.14 -7.16
C SER A 151 12.63 9.26 -6.62
N LYS A 152 12.94 8.40 -5.66
CA LYS A 152 11.98 7.44 -5.11
C LYS A 152 11.63 7.83 -3.68
N LYS A 153 10.35 7.83 -3.41
CA LYS A 153 9.79 8.06 -2.07
C LYS A 153 8.87 6.91 -1.70
N LEU A 154 8.68 6.66 -0.41
CA LEU A 154 7.86 5.56 0.09
C LEU A 154 7.02 6.03 1.27
N ARG A 155 5.72 5.75 1.22
CA ARG A 155 4.79 5.90 2.34
C ARG A 155 4.20 4.54 2.68
N ALA A 156 3.98 4.28 3.96
CA ALA A 156 3.39 3.03 4.40
C ALA A 156 2.76 3.16 5.79
N ASP A 157 1.83 2.27 6.08
CA ASP A 157 1.22 2.11 7.40
C ASP A 157 2.16 1.39 8.38
N SER A 158 1.70 1.20 9.63
CA SER A 158 2.47 0.55 10.69
C SER A 158 2.76 -0.94 10.43
N GLY A 159 2.00 -1.59 9.55
CA GLY A 159 2.25 -2.97 9.16
C GLY A 159 3.59 -3.16 8.44
N PHE A 160 4.16 -2.08 7.90
CA PHE A 160 5.48 -2.07 7.26
C PHE A 160 6.59 -1.50 8.17
N TYR A 161 6.26 -1.08 9.39
CA TYR A 161 7.25 -0.58 10.33
C TYR A 161 8.21 -1.70 10.75
N SER A 162 9.35 -1.74 10.13
CA SER A 162 10.37 -2.74 10.43
C SER A 162 11.77 -2.26 10.06
N ARG A 163 12.78 -2.78 10.78
CA ARG A 163 14.18 -2.56 10.43
C ARG A 163 14.48 -2.92 8.98
N GLU A 164 13.87 -4.01 8.48
CA GLU A 164 14.11 -4.49 7.11
C GLU A 164 13.68 -3.47 6.05
N VAL A 165 12.49 -2.86 6.21
CA VAL A 165 11.97 -1.85 5.27
C VAL A 165 12.80 -0.57 5.33
N VAL A 166 13.09 -0.07 6.53
CA VAL A 166 13.88 1.16 6.73
C VAL A 166 15.30 1.01 6.16
N THR A 167 15.98 -0.10 6.48
CA THR A 167 17.33 -0.39 5.92
C THR A 167 17.28 -0.54 4.40
N TRP A 168 16.22 -1.13 3.86
CA TRP A 168 16.05 -1.24 2.42
C TRP A 168 15.91 0.15 1.77
N CYS A 169 15.11 1.03 2.34
CA CYS A 169 14.95 2.41 1.85
C CYS A 169 16.30 3.14 1.82
N GLU A 170 17.07 3.06 2.90
CA GLU A 170 18.40 3.70 2.96
C GLU A 170 19.37 3.11 1.92
N THR A 171 19.40 1.79 1.79
CA THR A 171 20.30 1.11 0.83
C THR A 171 20.00 1.50 -0.62
N HIS A 172 18.75 1.86 -0.93
CA HIS A 172 18.31 2.20 -2.27
C HIS A 172 18.07 3.71 -2.47
N GLU A 173 18.50 4.53 -1.52
CA GLU A 173 18.35 5.99 -1.56
C GLU A 173 16.88 6.43 -1.74
N VAL A 174 15.96 5.71 -1.06
CA VAL A 174 14.53 6.01 -1.05
C VAL A 174 14.20 6.86 0.16
N GLU A 175 13.62 8.04 -0.05
CA GLU A 175 13.04 8.83 1.04
C GLU A 175 11.77 8.14 1.54
N PHE A 176 11.54 8.13 2.85
CA PHE A 176 10.37 7.46 3.39
C PHE A 176 9.72 8.19 4.55
N ALA A 177 8.43 7.91 4.76
CA ALA A 177 7.71 8.10 6.01
C ALA A 177 6.79 6.89 6.25
N ILE A 178 6.94 6.25 7.38
CA ILE A 178 6.22 5.03 7.76
C ILE A 178 5.60 5.25 9.14
N THR A 179 4.30 4.92 9.29
CA THR A 179 3.67 4.95 10.61
C THR A 179 4.40 3.99 11.55
N ALA A 180 4.85 4.48 12.69
CA ALA A 180 5.63 3.71 13.65
C ALA A 180 4.76 3.07 14.72
N ASP A 181 5.18 1.90 15.20
CA ASP A 181 4.60 1.27 16.38
C ASP A 181 4.87 2.13 17.63
N GLN A 182 3.82 2.41 18.38
CA GLN A 182 3.88 3.19 19.63
C GLN A 182 4.38 2.32 20.79
N THR A 183 5.65 1.95 20.76
CA THR A 183 6.26 1.15 21.82
C THR A 183 6.40 1.95 23.12
N ALA A 184 6.34 1.28 24.28
CA ALA A 184 6.42 1.96 25.56
C ALA A 184 7.68 2.86 25.72
N PRO A 185 8.90 2.44 25.29
CA PRO A 185 10.08 3.32 25.34
C PRO A 185 9.93 4.55 24.45
N LEU A 186 9.44 4.41 23.21
CA LEU A 186 9.23 5.56 22.32
C LEU A 186 8.18 6.52 22.90
N MET A 187 7.10 6.00 23.47
CA MET A 187 6.05 6.81 24.08
C MET A 187 6.55 7.51 25.36
N SER A 188 7.50 6.92 26.09
CA SER A 188 8.18 7.57 27.22
C SER A 188 8.98 8.79 26.74
N ASP A 189 9.82 8.62 25.71
CA ASP A 189 10.61 9.71 25.12
C ASP A 189 9.72 10.84 24.59
N ILE A 190 8.58 10.49 23.97
CA ILE A 190 7.58 11.47 23.51
C ILE A 190 6.93 12.21 24.69
N GLY A 191 6.64 11.49 25.79
CA GLY A 191 6.05 12.08 27.00
C GLY A 191 6.99 13.03 27.76
N GLU A 192 8.29 12.91 27.56
CA GLU A 192 9.32 13.77 28.14
C GLU A 192 9.58 15.05 27.32
N LEU A 193 8.95 15.17 26.13
CA LEU A 193 9.10 16.40 25.33
C LEU A 193 8.48 17.61 26.04
N GLU A 194 9.28 18.66 26.17
CA GLU A 194 8.80 19.95 26.68
C GLU A 194 7.67 20.51 25.82
N GLU A 195 6.68 21.14 26.40
CA GLU A 195 5.54 21.76 25.68
C GLU A 195 5.99 22.79 24.62
N SER A 196 7.12 23.45 24.82
CA SER A 196 7.75 24.37 23.87
C SER A 196 8.21 23.73 22.57
N ARG A 197 8.32 22.41 22.53
CA ARG A 197 8.71 21.63 21.33
C ARG A 197 7.51 21.32 20.42
N TRP A 198 6.29 21.51 20.89
CA TRP A 198 5.08 21.24 20.14
C TRP A 198 4.67 22.48 19.35
N GLN A 199 4.48 22.30 18.04
CA GLN A 199 4.02 23.34 17.11
C GLN A 199 2.58 23.06 16.71
N ASP A 200 1.74 24.09 16.69
CA ASP A 200 0.34 23.97 16.30
C ASP A 200 0.22 23.66 14.80
N LEU A 201 -0.71 22.78 14.47
CA LEU A 201 -1.07 22.41 13.10
C LEU A 201 -2.44 23.04 12.76
N GLU A 202 -2.45 24.27 12.24
CA GLU A 202 -3.66 25.03 11.95
C GLU A 202 -4.68 24.26 11.09
N ARG A 203 -4.20 23.44 10.15
CA ARG A 203 -5.05 22.70 9.22
C ARG A 203 -5.85 21.56 9.87
N TYR A 204 -5.42 21.05 11.01
CA TYR A 204 -5.99 19.88 11.68
C TYR A 204 -6.72 20.20 12.99
N GLY A 205 -7.18 21.44 13.16
CA GLY A 205 -7.88 21.88 14.37
C GLY A 205 -6.94 21.93 15.59
N VAL A 206 -7.35 21.31 16.70
CA VAL A 206 -6.53 21.29 17.92
C VAL A 206 -5.52 20.12 17.83
N ALA A 207 -4.58 20.23 16.90
CA ALA A 207 -3.52 19.25 16.71
C ALA A 207 -2.15 19.92 16.76
N GLN A 208 -1.16 19.19 17.21
CA GLN A 208 0.22 19.67 17.32
C GLN A 208 1.20 18.65 16.77
N VAL A 209 2.36 19.12 16.31
CA VAL A 209 3.46 18.29 15.83
C VAL A 209 4.74 18.58 16.61
N ALA A 210 5.51 17.54 16.85
CA ALA A 210 6.86 17.62 17.42
C ALA A 210 7.76 16.56 16.81
N GLU A 211 9.04 16.58 17.15
CA GLU A 211 10.02 15.62 16.70
C GLU A 211 10.80 15.03 17.85
N VAL A 212 11.17 13.76 17.69
CA VAL A 212 12.08 13.07 18.61
C VAL A 212 13.07 12.22 17.82
N ARG A 213 14.29 12.10 18.33
CA ARG A 213 15.28 11.12 17.85
C ARG A 213 15.20 9.88 18.72
N TYR A 214 14.86 8.75 18.11
CA TYR A 214 14.71 7.49 18.84
C TYR A 214 15.39 6.34 18.10
N GLN A 215 16.04 5.46 18.86
CA GLN A 215 16.67 4.24 18.34
C GLN A 215 15.92 3.02 18.87
N PRO A 216 15.11 2.33 18.05
CA PRO A 216 14.50 1.08 18.47
C PRO A 216 15.54 0.03 18.84
N VAL A 217 15.18 -0.86 19.76
CA VAL A 217 16.03 -1.99 20.13
C VAL A 217 16.39 -2.81 18.88
N ARG A 218 17.66 -3.15 18.71
CA ARG A 218 18.23 -3.89 17.56
C ARG A 218 18.30 -3.11 16.25
N TRP A 219 18.02 -1.81 16.23
CA TRP A 219 18.28 -0.97 15.07
C TRP A 219 19.68 -0.39 15.15
N GLU A 220 20.30 -0.07 14.00
CA GLU A 220 21.72 0.31 13.94
C GLU A 220 21.97 1.74 14.39
N LYS A 221 20.97 2.61 14.24
CA LYS A 221 21.06 4.03 14.58
C LYS A 221 19.71 4.59 15.03
N ALA A 222 19.75 5.79 15.58
CA ALA A 222 18.55 6.58 15.83
C ALA A 222 18.01 7.19 14.53
N TYR A 223 16.69 7.24 14.43
CA TYR A 223 15.96 7.86 13.32
C TYR A 223 15.17 9.07 13.82
N ARG A 224 14.79 9.93 12.89
CA ARG A 224 13.85 11.02 13.13
C ARG A 224 12.43 10.44 13.20
N TYR A 225 11.72 10.78 14.28
CA TYR A 225 10.30 10.49 14.43
C TYR A 225 9.53 11.79 14.46
N VAL A 226 8.55 11.91 13.59
CA VAL A 226 7.58 13.01 13.56
C VAL A 226 6.35 12.55 14.30
N VAL A 227 5.92 13.33 15.29
CA VAL A 227 4.86 12.97 16.21
C VAL A 227 3.74 14.00 16.11
N LYS A 228 2.56 13.58 15.70
CA LYS A 228 1.33 14.36 15.79
C LYS A 228 0.61 13.99 17.06
N ARG A 229 0.08 14.96 17.80
CA ARG A 229 -0.90 14.74 18.88
C ARG A 229 -2.19 15.49 18.64
N ASP A 230 -3.32 14.83 18.88
CA ASP A 230 -4.67 15.40 18.80
C ASP A 230 -5.31 15.32 20.17
N LEU A 231 -5.89 16.43 20.65
CA LEU A 231 -6.68 16.42 21.87
C LEU A 231 -8.04 15.76 21.61
N GLN A 232 -8.34 14.71 22.33
CA GLN A 232 -9.56 13.93 22.22
C GLN A 232 -10.30 13.89 23.55
N VAL A 233 -11.60 13.60 23.48
CA VAL A 233 -12.44 13.37 24.66
C VAL A 233 -12.87 11.90 24.68
N ASN A 234 -12.64 11.21 25.78
CA ASN A 234 -13.09 9.82 25.94
C ASN A 234 -14.59 9.77 26.29
N LYS A 235 -15.14 8.56 26.35
CA LYS A 235 -16.57 8.35 26.68
C LYS A 235 -16.96 8.81 28.10
N SER A 236 -16.00 8.99 28.99
CA SER A 236 -16.18 9.52 30.36
C SER A 236 -16.08 11.05 30.42
N GLY A 237 -15.81 11.73 29.31
CA GLY A 237 -15.64 13.19 29.27
C GLY A 237 -14.23 13.67 29.61
N GLU A 238 -13.26 12.77 29.76
CA GLU A 238 -11.87 13.12 30.09
C GLU A 238 -11.08 13.44 28.83
N LEU A 239 -10.24 14.48 28.91
CA LEU A 239 -9.34 14.88 27.85
C LEU A 239 -8.10 13.97 27.83
N TYR A 240 -7.70 13.52 26.63
CA TYR A 240 -6.46 12.79 26.43
C TYR A 240 -5.86 13.10 25.05
N PHE A 241 -4.55 12.93 24.92
CA PHE A 241 -3.88 13.03 23.63
C PHE A 241 -3.86 11.69 22.89
N ARG A 242 -4.33 11.70 21.64
CA ARG A 242 -4.09 10.62 20.70
C ARG A 242 -2.86 10.95 19.87
N TYR A 243 -1.94 10.02 19.79
CA TYR A 243 -0.71 10.19 19.04
C TYR A 243 -0.74 9.46 17.71
N HIS A 244 -0.12 10.07 16.69
CA HIS A 244 0.23 9.45 15.42
C HIS A 244 1.72 9.68 15.20
N VAL A 245 2.49 8.62 15.02
CA VAL A 245 3.95 8.68 15.02
C VAL A 245 4.49 8.13 13.71
N LEU A 246 5.38 8.86 13.08
CA LEU A 246 6.04 8.48 11.83
C LEU A 246 7.53 8.33 12.06
N VAL A 247 8.16 7.31 11.47
CA VAL A 247 9.62 7.26 11.29
C VAL A 247 9.96 7.73 9.88
N THR A 248 11.02 8.52 9.73
CA THR A 248 11.43 9.09 8.44
C THR A 248 12.93 9.30 8.34
N ASN A 249 13.44 9.34 7.10
CA ASN A 249 14.79 9.82 6.76
C ASN A 249 14.79 11.20 6.08
N LYS A 250 13.64 11.85 5.98
CA LYS A 250 13.49 13.19 5.40
C LYS A 250 13.97 14.23 6.44
N GLU A 251 15.26 14.58 6.38
CA GLU A 251 15.90 15.43 7.38
C GLU A 251 15.77 16.94 7.08
N ALA A 252 15.60 17.30 5.80
CA ALA A 252 15.59 18.70 5.36
C ALA A 252 14.19 19.35 5.41
N GLU A 253 13.13 18.55 5.51
CA GLU A 253 11.74 19.01 5.50
C GLU A 253 11.24 19.28 6.91
N GLU A 254 10.36 20.26 7.06
CA GLU A 254 9.70 20.54 8.34
C GLU A 254 8.81 19.36 8.77
N ALA A 255 8.64 19.18 10.08
CA ALA A 255 7.85 18.08 10.63
C ALA A 255 6.39 18.08 10.11
N ALA A 256 5.79 19.26 10.01
CA ALA A 256 4.45 19.42 9.46
C ALA A 256 4.36 18.98 8.00
N GLU A 257 5.32 19.32 7.17
CA GLU A 257 5.38 18.95 5.75
C GLU A 257 5.50 17.42 5.58
N VAL A 258 6.38 16.78 6.35
CA VAL A 258 6.53 15.31 6.34
C VAL A 258 5.24 14.63 6.75
N LEU A 259 4.58 15.15 7.80
CA LEU A 259 3.30 14.63 8.27
C LEU A 259 2.20 14.77 7.23
N GLU A 260 2.05 15.95 6.63
CA GLU A 260 1.05 16.22 5.60
C GLU A 260 1.26 15.34 4.36
N TRP A 261 2.50 15.22 3.92
CA TRP A 261 2.85 14.32 2.82
C TRP A 261 2.50 12.87 3.13
N HIS A 262 2.75 12.39 4.36
CA HIS A 262 2.38 11.04 4.74
C HIS A 262 0.86 10.85 4.84
N LEU A 263 0.14 11.83 5.43
CA LEU A 263 -1.32 11.75 5.59
C LEU A 263 -2.09 11.88 4.26
N ALA A 264 -1.44 12.32 3.19
CA ALA A 264 -2.01 12.27 1.84
C ALA A 264 -2.03 10.84 1.26
N HIS A 265 -1.44 9.86 1.95
CA HIS A 265 -1.58 8.44 1.66
C HIS A 265 -3.02 8.01 2.04
N ALA A 266 -3.86 7.78 1.06
CA ALA A 266 -5.27 7.40 1.24
C ALA A 266 -5.48 5.91 0.93
#